data_fd8025009ecbd36c20047b8f822209b3
#
_entry.id   fd8025009ecbd36c20047b8f822209b3
#
_cell.length_a   1.000
_cell.length_b   1.000
_cell.length_c   1.000
_cell.angle_alpha   90.00
_cell.angle_beta   90.00
_cell.angle_gamma   90.00
#
_symmetry.space_group_name_H-M   'P 1'
#
loop_
_entity.id
_entity.type
_entity.pdbx_description
1 polymer ?
#
loop_
_entity_poly.entity_id
_entity_poly.type
_entity_poly.pdbx_seq_one_letter_code
_entity_poly.pdbx_strand_id
1 'polypeptide(L)'
;MTIQITIIKIEGYGPWTLKLGSDREAQLQIFQASFYSDLQNLFTKRNCILYFNRFDELIAISNGLSIDDHLFIEQEINDMYKGIEISMAIGTGETPLDANIAAHNSRKNNILVSKSKLVYASEQIQLMYNNSTKSPMDMFAQVFHIDIDNSTKVSNMLSPYEITARIMEMFSKIIEMFIEQKSMTFFLGGDNFMVISNTVSKEKVSEIINKIQDSQNIKLNCGIGRAATGRKAVQAATEALDTIRSLRDKGILQPVYEIEWH
;
A
#
# COMPACT_ATOMS: atom_id res chain seq x y z
N MET A 1 13.24 7.31 12.21
CA MET A 1 13.01 6.60 10.92
C MET A 1 11.75 7.15 10.28
N THR A 2 11.77 7.35 8.98
CA THR A 2 10.62 7.93 8.24
C THR A 2 10.22 7.02 7.09
N ILE A 3 8.95 7.14 6.66
CA ILE A 3 8.41 6.48 5.48
C ILE A 3 8.06 7.53 4.42
N GLN A 4 8.26 7.19 3.15
CA GLN A 4 7.83 8.00 2.01
C GLN A 4 6.63 7.34 1.35
N ILE A 5 5.56 8.13 1.19
CA ILE A 5 4.33 7.72 0.48
C ILE A 5 4.16 8.60 -0.75
N THR A 6 3.78 7.97 -1.86
CA THR A 6 3.33 8.66 -3.06
C THR A 6 1.87 8.35 -3.32
N ILE A 7 1.03 9.38 -3.44
CA ILE A 7 -0.35 9.29 -3.93
C ILE A 7 -0.32 9.51 -5.43
N ILE A 8 -0.82 8.55 -6.21
CA ILE A 8 -0.96 8.63 -7.66
C ILE A 8 -2.44 8.77 -8.00
N LYS A 9 -2.83 9.77 -8.76
CA LYS A 9 -4.22 10.01 -9.13
C LYS A 9 -4.37 10.18 -10.63
N ILE A 10 -5.42 9.59 -11.20
CA ILE A 10 -5.84 9.84 -12.58
C ILE A 10 -6.63 11.14 -12.60
N GLU A 11 -6.10 12.14 -13.32
CA GLU A 11 -6.75 13.45 -13.45
C GLU A 11 -7.94 13.37 -14.40
N GLY A 12 -9.03 14.06 -14.04
CA GLY A 12 -10.24 14.09 -14.86
C GLY A 12 -10.91 12.72 -15.06
N TYR A 13 -10.67 11.73 -14.17
CA TYR A 13 -11.19 10.37 -14.30
C TYR A 13 -12.70 10.33 -14.51
N GLY A 14 -13.51 11.01 -13.69
CA GLY A 14 -14.98 11.03 -13.83
C GLY A 14 -15.45 11.53 -15.21
N PRO A 15 -15.09 12.74 -15.66
CA PRO A 15 -15.40 13.22 -17.01
C PRO A 15 -14.87 12.31 -18.13
N TRP A 16 -13.72 11.68 -17.96
CA TRP A 16 -13.16 10.76 -18.95
C TRP A 16 -14.01 9.49 -19.07
N THR A 17 -14.45 8.89 -17.95
CA THR A 17 -15.28 7.68 -17.96
C THR A 17 -16.59 7.88 -18.73
N LEU A 18 -17.17 9.07 -18.67
CA LEU A 18 -18.42 9.39 -19.40
C LEU A 18 -18.24 9.36 -20.92
N LYS A 19 -17.03 9.57 -21.44
CA LYS A 19 -16.72 9.51 -22.88
C LYS A 19 -16.68 8.08 -23.45
N LEU A 20 -16.58 7.06 -22.58
CA LEU A 20 -16.52 5.65 -22.98
C LEU A 20 -17.87 5.08 -23.42
N GLY A 21 -18.96 5.85 -23.26
CA GLY A 21 -20.29 5.44 -23.71
C GLY A 21 -20.97 4.40 -22.82
N SER A 22 -21.87 3.60 -23.39
CA SER A 22 -22.70 2.62 -22.65
C SER A 22 -21.96 1.35 -22.24
N ASP A 23 -20.87 0.99 -22.92
CA ASP A 23 -20.01 -0.17 -22.61
C ASP A 23 -18.87 0.15 -21.64
N ARG A 24 -18.93 1.31 -21.02
CA ARG A 24 -17.83 1.83 -20.17
C ARG A 24 -17.42 0.91 -19.04
N GLU A 25 -18.33 0.14 -18.44
CA GLU A 25 -18.00 -0.68 -17.28
C GLU A 25 -16.98 -1.79 -17.62
N ALA A 26 -17.16 -2.46 -18.77
CA ALA A 26 -16.19 -3.44 -19.23
C ALA A 26 -14.84 -2.80 -19.58
N GLN A 27 -14.88 -1.67 -20.31
CA GLN A 27 -13.67 -0.92 -20.69
C GLN A 27 -12.90 -0.40 -19.48
N LEU A 28 -13.61 0.09 -18.44
CA LEU A 28 -12.99 0.55 -17.20
C LEU A 28 -12.27 -0.56 -16.45
N GLN A 29 -12.88 -1.74 -16.32
CA GLN A 29 -12.24 -2.87 -15.64
C GLN A 29 -10.97 -3.32 -16.37
N ILE A 30 -11.00 -3.39 -17.70
CA ILE A 30 -9.82 -3.69 -18.51
C ILE A 30 -8.73 -2.64 -18.33
N PHE A 31 -9.10 -1.36 -18.43
CA PHE A 31 -8.18 -0.24 -18.21
C PHE A 31 -7.56 -0.27 -16.83
N GLN A 32 -8.36 -0.39 -15.79
CA GLN A 32 -7.92 -0.39 -14.38
C GLN A 32 -6.91 -1.51 -14.11
N ALA A 33 -7.17 -2.72 -14.65
CA ALA A 33 -6.26 -3.85 -14.49
C ALA A 33 -4.92 -3.62 -15.20
N SER A 34 -4.95 -3.15 -16.46
CA SER A 34 -3.75 -2.87 -17.25
C SER A 34 -2.94 -1.72 -16.65
N PHE A 35 -3.61 -0.62 -16.31
CA PHE A 35 -3.00 0.57 -15.73
C PHE A 35 -2.30 0.26 -14.39
N TYR A 36 -2.95 -0.51 -13.52
CA TYR A 36 -2.35 -0.97 -12.28
C TYR A 36 -1.12 -1.83 -12.53
N SER A 37 -1.21 -2.77 -13.46
CA SER A 37 -0.10 -3.66 -13.82
C SER A 37 1.13 -2.88 -14.28
N ASP A 38 0.94 -1.89 -15.17
CA ASP A 38 2.04 -1.10 -15.72
C ASP A 38 2.67 -0.18 -14.66
N LEU A 39 1.85 0.50 -13.85
CA LEU A 39 2.35 1.27 -12.71
C LEU A 39 3.10 0.39 -11.72
N GLN A 40 2.55 -0.77 -11.35
CA GLN A 40 3.21 -1.69 -10.43
C GLN A 40 4.58 -2.13 -10.97
N ASN A 41 4.69 -2.39 -12.28
CA ASN A 41 5.96 -2.73 -12.92
C ASN A 41 6.98 -1.58 -12.82
N LEU A 42 6.57 -0.33 -13.02
CA LEU A 42 7.44 0.84 -12.93
C LEU A 42 7.95 1.07 -11.50
N PHE A 43 7.07 0.94 -10.50
CA PHE A 43 7.41 1.10 -9.09
C PHE A 43 8.27 -0.06 -8.55
N THR A 44 7.94 -1.31 -8.89
CA THR A 44 8.68 -2.48 -8.38
C THR A 44 10.10 -2.59 -8.94
N LYS A 45 10.36 -2.13 -10.16
CA LYS A 45 11.71 -1.99 -10.71
C LYS A 45 12.60 -1.04 -9.88
N ARG A 46 11.98 -0.19 -9.06
CA ARG A 46 12.63 0.78 -8.16
C ARG A 46 12.51 0.40 -6.67
N ASN A 47 12.26 -0.88 -6.38
CA ASN A 47 12.07 -1.40 -5.01
C ASN A 47 10.90 -0.76 -4.24
N CYS A 48 9.97 -0.15 -4.94
CA CYS A 48 8.72 0.38 -4.39
C CYS A 48 7.58 -0.62 -4.59
N ILE A 49 6.46 -0.39 -3.94
CA ILE A 49 5.25 -1.20 -4.11
C ILE A 49 4.01 -0.32 -4.05
N LEU A 50 3.02 -0.68 -4.86
CA LEU A 50 1.80 0.08 -5.10
C LEU A 50 0.57 -0.70 -4.63
N TYR A 51 -0.42 0.01 -4.10
CA TYR A 51 -1.71 -0.54 -3.68
C TYR A 51 -2.87 0.27 -4.24
N PHE A 52 -3.99 -0.39 -4.50
CA PHE A 52 -5.25 0.28 -4.75
C PHE A 52 -5.75 0.98 -3.49
N ASN A 53 -6.01 2.29 -3.57
CA ASN A 53 -6.83 3.02 -2.61
C ASN A 53 -8.27 3.11 -3.17
N ARG A 54 -8.37 3.58 -4.40
CA ARG A 54 -9.57 3.56 -5.25
C ARG A 54 -9.10 3.31 -6.68
N PHE A 55 -10.02 3.03 -7.60
CA PHE A 55 -9.64 2.77 -8.99
C PHE A 55 -9.08 3.98 -9.75
N ASP A 56 -9.33 5.21 -9.25
CA ASP A 56 -8.77 6.46 -9.76
C ASP A 56 -7.58 6.98 -8.93
N GLU A 57 -7.24 6.31 -7.85
CA GLU A 57 -6.19 6.75 -6.92
C GLU A 57 -5.47 5.56 -6.29
N LEU A 58 -4.15 5.56 -6.40
CA LEU A 58 -3.28 4.52 -5.87
C LEU A 58 -2.30 5.12 -4.87
N ILE A 59 -1.78 4.27 -3.99
CA ILE A 59 -0.81 4.66 -2.96
C ILE A 59 0.39 3.75 -3.04
N ALA A 60 1.59 4.34 -3.07
CA ALA A 60 2.85 3.60 -3.09
C ALA A 60 3.67 3.84 -1.83
N ILE A 61 4.31 2.78 -1.33
CA ILE A 61 5.49 2.92 -0.46
C ILE A 61 6.66 3.20 -1.40
N SER A 62 7.13 4.44 -1.39
CA SER A 62 8.12 4.95 -2.34
C SER A 62 9.45 5.34 -1.69
N ASN A 63 9.81 4.69 -0.59
CA ASN A 63 11.08 4.90 0.10
C ASN A 63 12.26 4.83 -0.86
N GLY A 64 13.06 5.90 -0.90
CA GLY A 64 14.23 6.00 -1.75
C GLY A 64 13.97 6.39 -3.21
N LEU A 65 12.71 6.55 -3.62
CA LEU A 65 12.36 7.04 -4.95
C LEU A 65 12.60 8.55 -5.05
N SER A 66 13.44 8.96 -6.00
CA SER A 66 13.78 10.36 -6.23
C SER A 66 12.65 11.13 -6.92
N ILE A 67 12.74 12.46 -6.92
CA ILE A 67 11.85 13.32 -7.72
C ILE A 67 11.99 12.98 -9.21
N ASP A 68 13.22 12.79 -9.70
CA ASP A 68 13.47 12.48 -11.12
C ASP A 68 12.88 11.12 -11.51
N ASP A 69 12.88 10.13 -10.60
CA ASP A 69 12.19 8.86 -10.83
C ASP A 69 10.67 9.03 -10.94
N HIS A 70 10.07 9.90 -10.12
CA HIS A 70 8.63 10.21 -10.23
C HIS A 70 8.30 10.89 -11.56
N LEU A 71 9.12 11.85 -11.99
CA LEU A 71 8.97 12.52 -13.30
C LEU A 71 9.08 11.52 -14.46
N PHE A 72 10.04 10.58 -14.35
CA PHE A 72 10.19 9.52 -15.35
C PHE A 72 8.95 8.61 -15.40
N ILE A 73 8.43 8.19 -14.24
CA ILE A 73 7.22 7.34 -14.19
C ILE A 73 6.01 8.08 -14.76
N GLU A 74 5.84 9.36 -14.43
CA GLU A 74 4.77 10.21 -14.99
C GLU A 74 4.84 10.23 -16.52
N GLN A 75 6.03 10.45 -17.08
CA GLN A 75 6.24 10.49 -18.52
C GLN A 75 5.94 9.15 -19.19
N GLU A 76 6.46 8.04 -18.65
CA GLU A 76 6.22 6.68 -19.18
C GLU A 76 4.71 6.36 -19.22
N ILE A 77 3.97 6.66 -18.15
CA ILE A 77 2.52 6.42 -18.11
C ILE A 77 1.79 7.30 -19.11
N ASN A 78 2.12 8.59 -19.23
CA ASN A 78 1.49 9.51 -20.17
C ASN A 78 1.78 9.09 -21.63
N ASP A 79 2.93 8.47 -21.90
CA ASP A 79 3.27 7.93 -23.20
C ASP A 79 2.53 6.63 -23.54
N MET A 80 2.34 5.74 -22.56
CA MET A 80 1.59 4.50 -22.72
C MET A 80 0.07 4.73 -22.84
N TYR A 81 -0.49 5.68 -22.10
CA TYR A 81 -1.92 5.92 -21.98
C TYR A 81 -2.31 7.28 -22.52
N LYS A 82 -2.32 7.43 -23.85
CA LYS A 82 -2.68 8.72 -24.51
C LYS A 82 -4.07 9.21 -24.10
N GLY A 83 -4.14 10.43 -23.63
CA GLY A 83 -5.38 11.07 -23.15
C GLY A 83 -5.73 10.77 -21.68
N ILE A 84 -4.87 10.06 -20.97
CA ILE A 84 -4.89 9.92 -19.53
C ILE A 84 -3.72 10.73 -18.95
N GLU A 85 -4.01 11.58 -18.00
CA GLU A 85 -3.00 12.30 -17.22
C GLU A 85 -3.00 11.81 -15.77
N ILE A 86 -1.82 11.62 -15.20
CA ILE A 86 -1.70 11.29 -13.77
C ILE A 86 -1.04 12.45 -13.03
N SER A 87 -1.45 12.65 -11.79
CA SER A 87 -0.69 13.45 -10.83
C SER A 87 -0.06 12.57 -9.78
N MET A 88 1.10 12.98 -9.28
CA MET A 88 1.76 12.34 -8.15
C MET A 88 1.97 13.34 -7.03
N ALA A 89 1.66 12.95 -5.80
CA ALA A 89 1.91 13.74 -4.60
C ALA A 89 2.79 12.96 -3.64
N ILE A 90 3.93 13.52 -3.24
CA ILE A 90 4.97 12.85 -2.46
C ILE A 90 5.03 13.48 -1.07
N GLY A 91 4.98 12.63 -0.04
CA GLY A 91 5.11 13.06 1.34
C GLY A 91 5.92 12.09 2.17
N THR A 92 6.51 12.61 3.26
CA THR A 92 7.22 11.82 4.26
C THR A 92 6.61 12.06 5.63
N GLY A 93 6.72 11.06 6.51
CA GLY A 93 6.26 11.14 7.88
C GLY A 93 6.87 10.03 8.74
N GLU A 94 6.70 10.13 10.04
CA GLU A 94 7.07 9.06 10.97
C GLU A 94 6.12 7.86 10.83
N THR A 95 4.87 8.14 10.46
CA THR A 95 3.87 7.10 10.18
C THR A 95 3.36 7.19 8.74
N PRO A 96 2.82 6.11 8.18
CA PRO A 96 2.25 6.13 6.82
C PRO A 96 1.11 7.14 6.66
N LEU A 97 0.26 7.29 7.69
CA LEU A 97 -0.84 8.25 7.64
C LEU A 97 -0.34 9.70 7.65
N ASP A 98 0.70 10.01 8.44
CA ASP A 98 1.32 11.35 8.45
C ASP A 98 1.98 11.65 7.09
N ALA A 99 2.67 10.65 6.48
CA ALA A 99 3.25 10.79 5.15
C ALA A 99 2.18 10.99 4.06
N ASN A 100 1.07 10.24 4.15
CA ASN A 100 -0.08 10.40 3.25
C ASN A 100 -0.72 11.78 3.38
N ILE A 101 -0.89 12.31 4.60
CA ILE A 101 -1.39 13.67 4.85
C ILE A 101 -0.44 14.71 4.27
N ALA A 102 0.88 14.54 4.44
CA ALA A 102 1.88 15.45 3.86
C ALA A 102 1.83 15.44 2.33
N ALA A 103 1.71 14.28 1.71
CA ALA A 103 1.51 14.15 0.25
C ALA A 103 0.21 14.84 -0.20
N HIS A 104 -0.91 14.58 0.45
CA HIS A 104 -2.19 15.23 0.17
C HIS A 104 -2.08 16.77 0.26
N ASN A 105 -1.46 17.29 1.31
CA ASN A 105 -1.30 18.73 1.52
C ASN A 105 -0.39 19.36 0.46
N SER A 106 0.66 18.68 0.00
CA SER A 106 1.52 19.20 -1.07
C SER A 106 0.73 19.46 -2.36
N ARG A 107 -0.18 18.56 -2.72
CA ARG A 107 -1.08 18.72 -3.86
C ARG A 107 -2.13 19.81 -3.61
N LYS A 108 -2.81 19.78 -2.45
CA LYS A 108 -3.82 20.77 -2.07
C LYS A 108 -3.28 22.20 -2.10
N ASN A 109 -2.04 22.39 -1.66
CA ASN A 109 -1.36 23.70 -1.62
C ASN A 109 -0.59 24.01 -2.91
N ASN A 110 -0.72 23.14 -3.94
CA ASN A 110 -0.07 23.30 -5.26
C ASN A 110 1.46 23.46 -5.17
N ILE A 111 2.10 22.69 -4.27
CA ILE A 111 3.57 22.72 -4.08
C ILE A 111 4.20 21.84 -5.17
N LEU A 112 4.32 22.40 -6.37
CA LEU A 112 4.85 21.70 -7.55
C LEU A 112 6.36 21.50 -7.45
N VAL A 113 6.79 20.36 -7.98
CA VAL A 113 8.20 20.11 -8.26
C VAL A 113 8.62 20.91 -9.49
N SER A 114 9.84 21.47 -9.49
CA SER A 114 10.37 22.19 -10.66
C SER A 114 10.35 21.27 -11.89
N LYS A 115 9.96 21.81 -13.04
CA LYS A 115 9.83 21.13 -14.33
C LYS A 115 8.63 20.17 -14.46
N SER A 116 7.72 20.09 -13.51
CA SER A 116 6.47 19.34 -13.63
C SER A 116 5.25 20.24 -13.52
N LYS A 117 4.14 19.75 -14.08
CA LYS A 117 2.81 20.36 -13.92
C LYS A 117 1.92 19.58 -12.98
N LEU A 118 2.24 18.30 -12.71
CA LEU A 118 1.38 17.37 -12.02
C LEU A 118 2.12 16.55 -10.94
N VAL A 119 3.41 16.83 -10.68
CA VAL A 119 4.16 16.22 -9.56
C VAL A 119 4.32 17.23 -8.45
N TYR A 120 3.81 16.88 -7.28
CA TYR A 120 3.80 17.69 -6.06
C TYR A 120 4.67 17.00 -5.02
N ALA A 121 5.40 17.77 -4.23
CA ALA A 121 6.19 17.22 -3.15
C ALA A 121 6.13 18.13 -1.92
N SER A 122 6.05 17.54 -0.73
CA SER A 122 6.13 18.30 0.51
C SER A 122 7.45 19.09 0.58
N GLU A 123 7.44 20.22 1.27
CA GLU A 123 8.65 21.06 1.44
C GLU A 123 9.85 20.25 1.96
N GLN A 124 9.60 19.31 2.86
CA GLN A 124 10.63 18.43 3.40
C GLN A 124 11.30 17.59 2.31
N ILE A 125 10.51 17.02 1.37
CA ILE A 125 11.01 16.29 0.21
C ILE A 125 11.85 17.20 -0.69
N GLN A 126 11.36 18.39 -1.01
CA GLN A 126 12.08 19.32 -1.87
C GLN A 126 13.41 19.76 -1.24
N LEU A 127 13.43 20.03 0.06
CA LEU A 127 14.65 20.36 0.80
C LEU A 127 15.66 19.21 0.80
N MET A 128 15.19 17.96 0.87
CA MET A 128 16.08 16.79 0.82
C MET A 128 16.78 16.65 -0.53
N TYR A 129 16.03 16.81 -1.61
CA TYR A 129 16.58 16.64 -2.98
C TYR A 129 17.39 17.85 -3.46
N ASN A 130 17.09 19.06 -2.98
CA ASN A 130 17.85 20.28 -3.33
C ASN A 130 19.17 20.40 -2.56
N ASN A 131 19.29 19.78 -1.38
CA ASN A 131 20.48 19.80 -0.55
C ASN A 131 21.29 18.51 -0.72
N SER A 132 22.11 18.44 -1.76
CA SER A 132 22.99 17.30 -2.09
C SER A 132 23.97 16.86 -0.98
N THR A 133 23.98 17.53 0.17
CA THR A 133 24.89 17.31 1.30
C THR A 133 24.26 16.61 2.51
N LYS A 134 22.94 16.37 2.51
CA LYS A 134 22.31 15.63 3.62
C LYS A 134 22.38 14.13 3.33
N SER A 135 22.87 13.39 4.34
CA SER A 135 22.77 11.93 4.39
C SER A 135 21.38 11.48 3.97
N PRO A 136 21.25 10.36 3.23
CA PRO A 136 19.94 9.78 2.94
C PRO A 136 19.14 9.75 4.26
N MET A 137 17.89 10.17 4.21
CA MET A 137 17.00 9.96 5.36
C MET A 137 17.05 8.47 5.69
N ASP A 138 17.12 8.16 6.98
CA ASP A 138 17.00 6.80 7.49
C ASP A 138 15.56 6.33 7.24
N MET A 139 15.30 5.99 5.98
CA MET A 139 14.00 5.55 5.50
C MET A 139 13.79 4.09 5.83
N PHE A 140 12.63 3.80 6.34
CA PHE A 140 12.27 2.49 6.80
C PHE A 140 10.79 2.23 6.49
N ALA A 141 10.46 1.02 6.13
CA ALA A 141 9.10 0.56 5.95
C ALA A 141 8.84 -0.67 6.80
N GLN A 142 7.75 -0.65 7.54
CA GLN A 142 7.21 -1.79 8.26
C GLN A 142 5.87 -2.16 7.63
N VAL A 143 5.70 -3.43 7.31
CA VAL A 143 4.51 -3.95 6.63
C VAL A 143 4.01 -5.19 7.34
N PHE A 144 2.69 -5.33 7.49
CA PHE A 144 2.06 -6.53 8.02
C PHE A 144 1.28 -7.22 6.91
N HIS A 145 1.62 -8.47 6.62
CA HIS A 145 0.83 -9.34 5.77
C HIS A 145 -0.10 -10.18 6.64
N ILE A 146 -1.38 -9.90 6.59
CA ILE A 146 -2.42 -10.58 7.39
C ILE A 146 -3.20 -11.54 6.49
N ASP A 147 -3.40 -12.76 6.97
CA ASP A 147 -4.05 -13.86 6.26
C ASP A 147 -5.05 -14.56 7.20
N ILE A 148 -6.18 -15.00 6.66
CA ILE A 148 -7.17 -15.77 7.44
C ILE A 148 -6.71 -17.23 7.53
N ASP A 149 -6.49 -17.72 8.74
CA ASP A 149 -6.07 -19.11 8.96
C ASP A 149 -7.21 -20.09 8.63
N ASN A 150 -6.87 -21.14 7.86
CA ASN A 150 -7.82 -22.17 7.44
C ASN A 150 -9.07 -21.65 6.69
N SER A 151 -8.92 -20.59 5.89
CA SER A 151 -9.98 -20.03 5.03
C SER A 151 -10.69 -21.10 4.19
N THR A 152 -9.98 -22.16 3.78
CA THR A 152 -10.52 -23.32 3.04
C THR A 152 -11.63 -24.07 3.81
N LYS A 153 -11.61 -24.12 5.15
CA LYS A 153 -12.69 -24.74 5.92
C LYS A 153 -13.95 -23.89 5.96
N VAL A 154 -13.80 -22.57 6.01
CA VAL A 154 -14.92 -21.62 5.95
C VAL A 154 -15.53 -21.62 4.55
N SER A 155 -14.71 -21.72 3.52
CA SER A 155 -15.14 -21.75 2.11
C SER A 155 -15.99 -22.98 1.73
N ASN A 156 -15.86 -24.08 2.48
CA ASN A 156 -16.66 -25.28 2.22
C ASN A 156 -18.11 -25.18 2.77
N MET A 157 -18.42 -24.17 3.58
CA MET A 157 -19.73 -24.00 4.23
C MET A 157 -20.56 -22.84 3.66
N LEU A 158 -19.92 -21.93 2.94
CA LEU A 158 -20.53 -20.69 2.42
C LEU A 158 -20.35 -20.60 0.91
N SER A 159 -21.28 -19.92 0.24
CA SER A 159 -21.08 -19.59 -1.19
C SER A 159 -19.93 -18.58 -1.36
N PRO A 160 -19.31 -18.52 -2.57
CA PRO A 160 -18.21 -17.57 -2.83
C PRO A 160 -18.57 -16.12 -2.49
N TYR A 161 -19.81 -15.71 -2.73
CA TYR A 161 -20.24 -14.34 -2.44
C TYR A 161 -20.45 -14.07 -0.94
N GLU A 162 -20.95 -15.04 -0.18
CA GLU A 162 -21.05 -14.97 1.27
C GLU A 162 -19.67 -14.87 1.93
N ILE A 163 -18.68 -15.60 1.39
CA ILE A 163 -17.27 -15.49 1.81
C ILE A 163 -16.77 -14.06 1.56
N THR A 164 -17.03 -13.51 0.37
CA THR A 164 -16.63 -12.12 0.06
C THR A 164 -17.23 -11.12 1.04
N ALA A 165 -18.51 -11.27 1.40
CA ALA A 165 -19.15 -10.39 2.38
C ALA A 165 -18.45 -10.45 3.76
N ARG A 166 -18.08 -11.65 4.24
CA ARG A 166 -17.32 -11.83 5.48
C ARG A 166 -15.91 -11.24 5.41
N ILE A 167 -15.23 -11.39 4.28
CA ILE A 167 -13.91 -10.80 4.05
C ILE A 167 -13.98 -9.26 4.08
N MET A 168 -15.00 -8.65 3.49
CA MET A 168 -15.19 -7.19 3.51
C MET A 168 -15.50 -6.68 4.93
N GLU A 169 -16.29 -7.41 5.71
CA GLU A 169 -16.52 -7.09 7.13
C GLU A 169 -15.19 -7.14 7.92
N MET A 170 -14.38 -8.18 7.71
CA MET A 170 -13.05 -8.31 8.31
C MET A 170 -12.13 -7.17 7.88
N PHE A 171 -12.11 -6.82 6.60
CA PHE A 171 -11.31 -5.71 6.08
C PHE A 171 -11.66 -4.39 6.76
N SER A 172 -12.97 -4.11 6.92
CA SER A 172 -13.42 -2.92 7.64
C SER A 172 -12.91 -2.88 9.08
N LYS A 173 -12.93 -4.04 9.76
CA LYS A 173 -12.45 -4.15 11.15
C LYS A 173 -10.94 -3.96 11.26
N ILE A 174 -10.17 -4.50 10.32
CA ILE A 174 -8.73 -4.31 10.26
C ILE A 174 -8.40 -2.82 10.04
N ILE A 175 -9.09 -2.14 9.11
CA ILE A 175 -8.93 -0.69 8.89
C ILE A 175 -9.17 0.08 10.21
N GLU A 176 -10.31 -0.17 10.87
CA GLU A 176 -10.68 0.51 12.12
C GLU A 176 -9.59 0.41 13.19
N MET A 177 -9.06 -0.80 13.38
CA MET A 177 -8.05 -1.04 14.42
C MET A 177 -6.67 -0.46 14.08
N PHE A 178 -6.26 -0.49 12.81
CA PHE A 178 -4.94 -0.03 12.42
C PHE A 178 -4.87 1.45 12.09
N ILE A 179 -5.96 2.11 11.71
CA ILE A 179 -5.97 3.56 11.51
C ILE A 179 -5.76 4.32 12.82
N GLU A 180 -6.21 3.78 13.97
CA GLU A 180 -5.91 4.30 15.30
C GLU A 180 -4.41 4.30 15.61
N GLN A 181 -3.65 3.41 14.95
CA GLN A 181 -2.19 3.33 15.02
C GLN A 181 -1.51 4.13 13.90
N LYS A 182 -2.23 5.03 13.23
CA LYS A 182 -1.76 5.81 12.07
C LYS A 182 -1.18 4.96 10.93
N SER A 183 -1.64 3.71 10.82
CA SER A 183 -1.31 2.77 9.77
C SER A 183 -2.35 2.81 8.66
N MET A 184 -2.00 2.28 7.48
CA MET A 184 -2.87 2.25 6.31
C MET A 184 -3.07 0.79 5.88
N THR A 185 -4.32 0.39 5.66
CA THR A 185 -4.68 -1.00 5.33
C THR A 185 -5.20 -1.12 3.91
N PHE A 186 -4.76 -2.16 3.20
CA PHE A 186 -5.15 -2.45 1.82
C PHE A 186 -5.62 -3.90 1.68
N PHE A 187 -6.66 -4.10 0.88
CA PHE A 187 -7.12 -5.43 0.49
C PHE A 187 -6.34 -5.92 -0.73
N LEU A 188 -5.76 -7.12 -0.63
CA LEU A 188 -4.98 -7.71 -1.72
C LEU A 188 -5.77 -8.68 -2.60
N GLY A 189 -6.96 -9.05 -2.17
CA GLY A 189 -7.76 -10.11 -2.78
C GLY A 189 -7.73 -11.42 -1.98
N GLY A 190 -8.69 -12.29 -2.25
CA GLY A 190 -8.86 -13.51 -1.48
C GLY A 190 -9.11 -13.23 0.00
N ASP A 191 -8.27 -13.74 0.85
CA ASP A 191 -8.28 -13.59 2.31
C ASP A 191 -7.09 -12.81 2.85
N ASN A 192 -6.40 -12.05 1.99
CA ASN A 192 -5.15 -11.38 2.30
C ASN A 192 -5.32 -9.86 2.43
N PHE A 193 -4.70 -9.32 3.47
CA PHE A 193 -4.67 -7.88 3.74
C PHE A 193 -3.23 -7.42 3.96
N MET A 194 -2.95 -6.19 3.56
CA MET A 194 -1.65 -5.57 3.79
C MET A 194 -1.83 -4.32 4.62
N VAL A 195 -1.07 -4.20 5.71
CA VAL A 195 -1.03 -3.01 6.53
C VAL A 195 0.34 -2.37 6.40
N ILE A 196 0.37 -1.12 5.96
CA ILE A 196 1.58 -0.30 6.00
C ILE A 196 1.63 0.36 7.37
N SER A 197 2.74 0.20 8.06
CA SER A 197 3.00 0.78 9.37
C SER A 197 4.44 1.30 9.46
N ASN A 198 4.86 1.85 10.57
CA ASN A 198 6.26 2.22 10.81
C ASN A 198 6.66 2.26 12.28
N THR A 199 5.71 2.35 13.19
CA THR A 199 5.96 2.59 14.62
C THR A 199 5.28 1.58 15.55
N VAL A 200 4.55 0.61 15.00
CA VAL A 200 3.77 -0.34 15.83
C VAL A 200 4.64 -1.52 16.21
N SER A 201 4.74 -1.79 17.52
CA SER A 201 5.53 -2.93 18.02
C SER A 201 4.85 -4.27 17.73
N LYS A 202 5.62 -5.35 17.70
CA LYS A 202 5.11 -6.72 17.52
C LYS A 202 4.07 -7.09 18.58
N GLU A 203 4.27 -6.66 19.84
CA GLU A 203 3.36 -6.91 20.95
C GLU A 203 2.01 -6.22 20.69
N LYS A 204 2.06 -4.97 20.22
CA LYS A 204 0.84 -4.21 19.87
C LYS A 204 0.10 -4.83 18.67
N VAL A 205 0.83 -5.28 17.65
CA VAL A 205 0.24 -6.05 16.54
C VAL A 205 -0.44 -7.32 17.06
N SER A 206 0.21 -8.08 17.95
CA SER A 206 -0.35 -9.29 18.52
C SER A 206 -1.63 -9.00 19.32
N GLU A 207 -1.67 -7.90 20.10
CA GLU A 207 -2.87 -7.45 20.82
C GLU A 207 -4.03 -7.15 19.85
N ILE A 208 -3.74 -6.42 18.77
CA ILE A 208 -4.74 -6.06 17.76
C ILE A 208 -5.27 -7.30 17.05
N ILE A 209 -4.39 -8.20 16.60
CA ILE A 209 -4.78 -9.45 15.94
C ILE A 209 -5.67 -10.28 16.86
N ASN A 210 -5.33 -10.44 18.12
CA ASN A 210 -6.15 -11.19 19.10
C ASN A 210 -7.53 -10.54 19.26
N LYS A 211 -7.63 -9.21 19.40
CA LYS A 211 -8.92 -8.50 19.50
C LYS A 211 -9.80 -8.73 18.27
N ILE A 212 -9.22 -8.70 17.08
CA ILE A 212 -9.96 -8.96 15.84
C ILE A 212 -10.44 -10.41 15.83
N GLN A 213 -9.59 -11.38 16.14
CA GLN A 213 -9.93 -12.80 16.20
C GLN A 213 -11.10 -13.08 17.16
N ASP A 214 -11.03 -12.51 18.37
CA ASP A 214 -12.06 -12.68 19.39
C ASP A 214 -13.40 -12.09 18.94
N SER A 215 -13.38 -10.89 18.30
CA SER A 215 -14.60 -10.22 17.85
C SER A 215 -15.27 -10.89 16.65
N GLN A 216 -14.50 -11.55 15.78
CA GLN A 216 -14.97 -12.13 14.53
C GLN A 216 -15.07 -13.68 14.58
N ASN A 217 -14.58 -14.29 15.64
CA ASN A 217 -14.46 -15.77 15.78
C ASN A 217 -13.72 -16.42 14.59
N ILE A 218 -12.66 -15.74 14.10
CA ILE A 218 -11.84 -16.16 12.98
C ILE A 218 -10.37 -16.11 13.42
N LYS A 219 -9.56 -17.09 13.00
CA LYS A 219 -8.13 -17.08 13.25
C LYS A 219 -7.40 -16.31 12.15
N LEU A 220 -6.43 -15.49 12.55
CA LEU A 220 -5.58 -14.69 11.67
C LEU A 220 -4.11 -15.05 11.90
N ASN A 221 -3.34 -15.04 10.82
CA ASN A 221 -1.89 -15.03 10.84
C ASN A 221 -1.38 -13.66 10.39
N CYS A 222 -0.29 -13.21 10.97
CA CYS A 222 0.30 -11.90 10.64
C CYS A 222 1.83 -12.01 10.53
N GLY A 223 2.34 -11.91 9.32
CA GLY A 223 3.76 -11.74 9.05
C GLY A 223 4.15 -10.26 9.09
N ILE A 224 5.10 -9.89 9.95
CA ILE A 224 5.65 -8.54 10.03
C ILE A 224 6.96 -8.51 9.25
N GLY A 225 7.07 -7.60 8.30
CA GLY A 225 8.29 -7.38 7.53
C GLY A 225 8.83 -5.97 7.71
N ARG A 226 10.14 -5.86 7.88
CA ARG A 226 10.86 -4.59 8.04
C ARG A 226 12.01 -4.50 7.05
N ALA A 227 12.13 -3.37 6.35
CA ALA A 227 13.26 -3.10 5.45
C ALA A 227 13.36 -1.61 5.08
N ALA A 228 14.45 -1.20 4.45
CA ALA A 228 14.65 0.16 3.97
C ALA A 228 13.66 0.54 2.84
N THR A 229 13.21 -0.40 2.03
CA THR A 229 12.31 -0.16 0.88
C THR A 229 10.99 -0.90 1.00
N GLY A 230 9.93 -0.36 0.39
CA GLY A 230 8.59 -0.94 0.47
C GLY A 230 8.53 -2.37 -0.07
N ARG A 231 9.16 -2.65 -1.22
CA ARG A 231 9.17 -3.99 -1.81
C ARG A 231 9.87 -5.01 -0.93
N LYS A 232 11.03 -4.68 -0.37
CA LYS A 232 11.75 -5.56 0.56
C LYS A 232 10.98 -5.81 1.85
N ALA A 233 10.32 -4.80 2.40
CA ALA A 233 9.48 -4.95 3.60
C ALA A 233 8.31 -5.92 3.35
N VAL A 234 7.66 -5.84 2.18
CA VAL A 234 6.60 -6.78 1.78
C VAL A 234 7.14 -8.20 1.60
N GLN A 235 8.31 -8.36 0.98
CA GLN A 235 8.95 -9.67 0.83
C GLN A 235 9.25 -10.29 2.20
N ALA A 236 9.81 -9.52 3.14
CA ALA A 236 10.05 -9.97 4.51
C ALA A 236 8.76 -10.33 5.25
N ALA A 237 7.66 -9.56 5.06
CA ALA A 237 6.36 -9.87 5.65
C ALA A 237 5.76 -11.18 5.11
N THR A 238 5.93 -11.43 3.81
CA THR A 238 5.48 -12.68 3.18
C THR A 238 6.29 -13.88 3.68
N GLU A 239 7.61 -13.75 3.77
CA GLU A 239 8.48 -14.79 4.36
C GLU A 239 8.14 -15.07 5.82
N ALA A 240 7.80 -14.03 6.60
CA ALA A 240 7.34 -14.19 7.98
C ALA A 240 6.03 -14.98 8.04
N LEU A 241 5.08 -14.72 7.13
CA LEU A 241 3.82 -15.46 7.03
C LEU A 241 4.05 -16.93 6.65
N ASP A 242 4.95 -17.22 5.71
CA ASP A 242 5.32 -18.58 5.33
C ASP A 242 6.01 -19.32 6.49
N THR A 243 6.80 -18.61 7.29
CA THR A 243 7.39 -19.16 8.54
C THR A 243 6.31 -19.58 9.54
N ILE A 244 5.26 -18.76 9.74
CA ILE A 244 4.11 -19.10 10.59
C ILE A 244 3.46 -20.41 10.12
N ARG A 245 3.23 -20.56 8.82
CA ARG A 245 2.67 -21.78 8.23
C ARG A 245 3.55 -23.00 8.49
N SER A 246 4.86 -22.87 8.29
CA SER A 246 5.83 -23.94 8.55
C SER A 246 5.92 -24.33 10.02
N LEU A 247 5.83 -23.37 10.95
CA LEU A 247 5.79 -23.63 12.40
C LEU A 247 4.51 -24.38 12.81
N ARG A 248 3.36 -23.97 12.26
CA ARG A 248 2.08 -24.63 12.47
C ARG A 248 2.12 -26.10 12.04
N ASP A 249 2.72 -26.41 10.90
CA ASP A 249 2.85 -27.78 10.39
C ASP A 249 3.72 -28.66 11.32
N LYS A 250 4.57 -28.03 12.15
CA LYS A 250 5.36 -28.66 13.22
C LYS A 250 4.65 -28.66 14.57
N GLY A 251 3.38 -28.22 14.64
CA GLY A 251 2.58 -28.17 15.88
C GLY A 251 2.87 -26.95 16.77
N ILE A 252 3.64 -25.96 16.27
CA ILE A 252 3.95 -24.73 17.00
C ILE A 252 2.97 -23.63 16.58
N LEU A 253 2.16 -23.14 17.53
CA LEU A 253 1.20 -22.06 17.27
C LEU A 253 1.84 -20.71 17.56
N GLN A 254 2.13 -19.95 16.52
CA GLN A 254 2.69 -18.60 16.61
C GLN A 254 2.02 -17.71 15.54
N PRO A 255 0.90 -17.04 15.86
CA PRO A 255 0.11 -16.32 14.86
C PRO A 255 0.76 -15.01 14.35
N VAL A 256 1.80 -14.52 15.06
CA VAL A 256 2.54 -13.30 14.65
C VAL A 256 4.03 -13.59 14.62
N TYR A 257 4.65 -13.38 13.47
CA TYR A 257 6.09 -13.55 13.25
C TYR A 257 6.69 -12.31 12.60
N GLU A 258 7.95 -12.00 12.89
CA GLU A 258 8.63 -10.80 12.40
C GLU A 258 9.97 -11.15 11.75
N ILE A 259 10.21 -10.57 10.59
CA ILE A 259 11.49 -10.63 9.87
C ILE A 259 11.92 -9.20 9.51
N GLU A 260 13.20 -8.89 9.74
CA GLU A 260 13.83 -7.64 9.37
C GLU A 260 14.95 -7.92 8.37
N TRP A 261 14.92 -7.19 7.24
CA TRP A 261 15.97 -7.24 6.22
C TRP A 261 16.78 -5.93 6.24
N HIS A 262 18.08 -6.05 6.34
CA HIS A 262 19.04 -4.94 6.33
C HIS A 262 19.50 -4.56 4.93
#